data_f049104f0ffb1969f0681aedce81b7d8
#
_entry.id   f049104f0ffb1969f0681aedce81b7d8
#
_cell.length_a   1.000
_cell.length_b   1.000
_cell.length_c   1.000
_cell.angle_alpha   90.00
_cell.angle_beta   90.00
_cell.angle_gamma   90.00
#
_symmetry.space_group_name_H-M   'P 1'
#
loop_
_entity.id
_entity.type
_entity.pdbx_description
1 polymer ?
#
loop_
_entity_poly.entity_id
_entity_poly.type
_entity_poly.pdbx_seq_one_letter_code
_entity_poly.pdbx_strand_id
1 'polypeptide(L)'
;MATATESNASQQPPAGPPPDAKAPANRRKRKLWLFILLALVVLGGLGVWAWYTLYGRWSESTDDAYVNGNVVEITPLTTGTVISIGADDGDLVHEGQPLVWFDPNDSQIDLQNAQANLAKAVRQVRGLYSNVDGMKAQVSARKAEMQRAQDNYNRRKNLAADGAISQEELSHARDDLISAQSALANTQQQLATSTALVDATQVSNHPDVRAAAAQLRQAYLAHARTTLIAPVTGYVAKRTVQLGQRIQPGTATMAVIPLNQLWIDANFKETQLRHMRIGQPVDITSDLYGDEVKYSGTIDSLGAGTGSAFALLPAQNATGNWIKIVQRVPVRVHINPQQLNEHPLRIGLSTVVDVDLHDQSGPVLAQQPPQQASFATNVYDKQLGEADAMIAQLIHDNSAVGGTTATR
;
A
#
# COMPACT_ATOMS: atom_id res chain seq x y z
N MET A 1 45.94 -84.01 -45.16
CA MET A 1 46.35 -85.17 -44.38
C MET A 1 45.15 -85.45 -43.49
N ALA A 2 44.30 -86.44 -43.94
CA ALA A 2 44.40 -87.85 -43.61
C ALA A 2 44.08 -88.03 -42.15
N THR A 3 43.15 -88.80 -41.67
CA THR A 3 42.49 -90.09 -42.07
C THR A 3 41.53 -90.43 -40.96
N ALA A 4 40.37 -90.84 -41.24
CA ALA A 4 39.84 -92.15 -41.30
C ALA A 4 39.26 -92.65 -39.97
N THR A 5 37.94 -92.92 -39.94
CA THR A 5 37.32 -94.24 -39.98
C THR A 5 37.40 -95.05 -38.71
N GLU A 6 36.28 -95.41 -38.12
CA GLU A 6 35.64 -96.75 -38.04
C GLU A 6 34.45 -96.66 -37.07
N SER A 7 33.24 -96.87 -37.50
CA SER A 7 32.38 -98.09 -37.45
C SER A 7 32.55 -98.90 -36.16
N ASN A 8 31.54 -99.02 -35.34
CA ASN A 8 31.04 -100.31 -34.91
C ASN A 8 29.57 -100.31 -34.47
N ALA A 9 28.94 -101.35 -34.82
CA ALA A 9 27.52 -101.63 -34.83
C ALA A 9 26.97 -102.14 -33.46
N SER A 10 25.66 -101.96 -33.38
CA SER A 10 24.72 -102.83 -32.67
C SER A 10 24.80 -102.97 -31.15
N GLN A 11 23.76 -102.51 -30.50
CA GLN A 11 22.88 -103.43 -29.73
C GLN A 11 21.66 -102.66 -29.21
N GLN A 12 20.50 -103.06 -29.63
CA GLN A 12 19.19 -102.61 -29.12
C GLN A 12 18.89 -103.40 -27.81
N PRO A 13 18.53 -102.72 -26.71
CA PRO A 13 17.84 -103.35 -25.59
C PRO A 13 16.30 -103.12 -25.70
N PRO A 14 15.51 -103.97 -25.02
CA PRO A 14 14.09 -104.20 -25.34
C PRO A 14 13.16 -103.08 -24.86
N ALA A 15 12.02 -103.00 -25.56
CA ALA A 15 10.93 -102.12 -25.35
C ALA A 15 10.41 -102.08 -23.89
N GLY A 16 10.46 -100.86 -23.25
CA GLY A 16 9.75 -100.63 -22.00
C GLY A 16 8.26 -100.31 -22.25
N PRO A 17 7.40 -100.50 -21.23
CA PRO A 17 5.95 -100.38 -21.40
C PRO A 17 5.54 -98.93 -21.78
N PRO A 18 4.40 -98.79 -22.45
CA PRO A 18 3.95 -97.46 -22.94
C PRO A 18 3.62 -96.48 -21.76
N PRO A 19 3.95 -95.17 -21.87
CA PRO A 19 3.60 -94.23 -20.82
C PRO A 19 2.10 -94.08 -20.74
N ASP A 20 1.60 -94.13 -19.51
CA ASP A 20 0.20 -93.93 -19.13
C ASP A 20 -0.40 -92.66 -19.83
N ALA A 21 -1.51 -92.90 -20.51
CA ALA A 21 -2.32 -91.85 -21.10
C ALA A 21 -2.82 -90.93 -19.99
N LYS A 22 -2.24 -89.69 -19.88
CA LYS A 22 -2.80 -88.63 -19.05
C LYS A 22 -4.25 -88.43 -19.42
N ALA A 23 -5.12 -88.61 -18.44
CA ALA A 23 -6.54 -88.37 -18.54
C ALA A 23 -6.85 -86.95 -19.14
N PRO A 24 -7.86 -86.78 -19.97
CA PRO A 24 -8.17 -85.55 -20.61
C PRO A 24 -8.53 -84.49 -19.55
N ALA A 25 -7.63 -83.54 -19.34
CA ALA A 25 -7.86 -82.45 -18.46
C ALA A 25 -9.21 -81.79 -18.79
N ASN A 26 -10.07 -81.73 -17.81
CA ASN A 26 -11.48 -81.30 -17.89
C ASN A 26 -11.60 -79.86 -18.49
N ARG A 27 -11.61 -79.80 -19.82
CA ARG A 27 -11.62 -78.57 -20.65
C ARG A 27 -12.82 -77.66 -20.29
N ARG A 28 -13.93 -78.21 -19.75
CA ARG A 28 -15.11 -77.49 -19.29
C ARG A 28 -14.82 -76.70 -18.01
N LYS A 29 -14.13 -77.30 -17.01
CA LYS A 29 -13.76 -76.57 -15.77
C LYS A 29 -12.72 -75.49 -16.03
N ARG A 30 -11.78 -75.67 -16.95
CA ARG A 30 -10.76 -74.71 -17.33
C ARG A 30 -11.38 -73.50 -18.08
N LYS A 31 -12.38 -73.71 -18.95
CA LYS A 31 -13.16 -72.65 -19.58
C LYS A 31 -14.00 -71.89 -18.57
N LEU A 32 -14.61 -72.55 -17.61
CA LEU A 32 -15.40 -71.92 -16.54
C LEU A 32 -14.52 -71.03 -15.69
N TRP A 33 -13.33 -71.46 -15.26
CA TRP A 33 -12.36 -70.67 -14.52
C TRP A 33 -11.85 -69.47 -15.33
N LEU A 34 -11.62 -69.63 -16.63
CA LEU A 34 -11.24 -68.56 -17.51
C LEU A 34 -12.39 -67.52 -17.66
N PHE A 35 -13.66 -67.96 -17.73
CA PHE A 35 -14.82 -67.07 -17.74
C PHE A 35 -15.00 -66.34 -16.42
N ILE A 36 -14.77 -67.00 -15.27
CA ILE A 36 -14.81 -66.34 -13.95
C ILE A 36 -13.70 -65.32 -13.82
N LEU A 37 -12.47 -65.63 -14.24
CA LEU A 37 -11.34 -64.73 -14.25
C LEU A 37 -11.63 -63.49 -15.16
N LEU A 38 -12.17 -63.75 -16.36
CA LEU A 38 -12.55 -62.69 -17.29
C LEU A 38 -13.65 -61.78 -16.71
N ALA A 39 -14.68 -62.39 -16.08
CA ALA A 39 -15.74 -61.66 -15.42
C ALA A 39 -15.22 -60.80 -14.25
N LEU A 40 -14.25 -61.31 -13.48
CA LEU A 40 -13.61 -60.60 -12.38
C LEU A 40 -12.76 -59.42 -12.87
N VAL A 41 -12.03 -59.58 -13.98
CA VAL A 41 -11.27 -58.49 -14.63
C VAL A 41 -12.20 -57.43 -15.21
N VAL A 42 -13.32 -57.83 -15.85
CA VAL A 42 -14.31 -56.90 -16.38
C VAL A 42 -15.01 -56.13 -15.26
N LEU A 43 -15.42 -56.82 -14.17
CA LEU A 43 -16.01 -56.18 -12.99
C LEU A 43 -15.01 -55.22 -12.30
N GLY A 44 -13.76 -55.65 -12.16
CA GLY A 44 -12.67 -54.80 -11.65
C GLY A 44 -12.46 -53.56 -12.55
N GLY A 45 -12.43 -53.76 -13.87
CA GLY A 45 -12.32 -52.65 -14.84
C GLY A 45 -13.50 -51.70 -14.80
N LEU A 46 -14.74 -52.24 -14.69
CA LEU A 46 -15.95 -51.44 -14.51
C LEU A 46 -15.94 -50.69 -13.17
N GLY A 47 -15.48 -51.31 -12.10
CA GLY A 47 -15.32 -50.67 -10.79
C GLY A 47 -14.31 -49.52 -10.82
N VAL A 48 -13.16 -49.73 -11.43
CA VAL A 48 -12.15 -48.66 -11.63
C VAL A 48 -12.70 -47.55 -12.55
N TRP A 49 -13.38 -47.92 -13.63
CA TRP A 49 -13.99 -46.95 -14.54
C TRP A 49 -15.07 -46.12 -13.82
N ALA A 50 -15.96 -46.76 -13.04
CA ALA A 50 -16.99 -46.09 -12.25
C ALA A 50 -16.37 -45.15 -11.20
N TRP A 51 -15.36 -45.63 -10.47
CA TRP A 51 -14.65 -44.80 -9.48
C TRP A 51 -13.97 -43.60 -10.15
N TYR A 52 -13.30 -43.76 -11.28
CA TYR A 52 -12.68 -42.67 -12.02
C TYR A 52 -13.71 -41.68 -12.53
N THR A 53 -14.85 -42.13 -13.08
CA THR A 53 -15.90 -41.21 -13.60
C THR A 53 -16.68 -40.50 -12.52
N LEU A 54 -16.84 -41.08 -11.33
CA LEU A 54 -17.60 -40.51 -10.22
C LEU A 54 -16.74 -39.60 -9.32
N TYR A 55 -15.46 -39.93 -9.16
CA TYR A 55 -14.56 -39.23 -8.23
C TYR A 55 -13.29 -38.69 -8.89
N GLY A 56 -12.55 -39.55 -9.60
CA GLY A 56 -11.20 -39.21 -10.03
C GLY A 56 -11.08 -38.09 -11.06
N ARG A 57 -12.10 -37.86 -11.86
CA ARG A 57 -12.09 -36.79 -12.88
C ARG A 57 -12.48 -35.40 -12.33
N TRP A 58 -12.97 -35.35 -11.09
CA TRP A 58 -13.47 -34.12 -10.47
C TRP A 58 -12.51 -33.50 -9.46
N SER A 59 -11.32 -34.06 -9.32
CA SER A 59 -10.26 -33.55 -8.46
C SER A 59 -8.96 -33.39 -9.25
N GLU A 60 -8.33 -32.26 -9.14
CA GLU A 60 -6.98 -32.00 -9.66
C GLU A 60 -6.08 -31.57 -8.51
N SER A 61 -4.93 -32.24 -8.40
CA SER A 61 -3.97 -32.02 -7.33
C SER A 61 -2.62 -31.55 -7.87
N THR A 62 -1.95 -30.72 -7.07
CA THR A 62 -0.55 -30.33 -7.29
C THR A 62 0.22 -30.28 -5.98
N ASP A 63 1.45 -30.77 -6.01
CA ASP A 63 2.47 -30.68 -4.95
C ASP A 63 3.45 -29.52 -5.18
N ASP A 64 3.35 -28.85 -6.33
CA ASP A 64 4.14 -27.67 -6.67
C ASP A 64 3.37 -26.41 -6.26
N ALA A 65 3.16 -26.26 -4.96
CA ALA A 65 2.42 -25.16 -4.39
C ALA A 65 3.17 -24.61 -3.16
N TYR A 66 3.21 -23.28 -3.06
CA TYR A 66 3.96 -22.59 -2.01
C TYR A 66 3.13 -21.52 -1.36
N VAL A 67 3.28 -21.41 -0.03
CA VAL A 67 2.70 -20.31 0.73
C VAL A 67 3.40 -19.01 0.34
N ASN A 68 2.64 -18.02 -0.05
CA ASN A 68 3.10 -16.70 -0.40
C ASN A 68 2.34 -15.64 0.42
N GLY A 69 2.80 -14.39 0.40
CA GLY A 69 2.20 -13.31 1.17
C GLY A 69 2.84 -11.97 0.88
N ASN A 70 2.24 -10.92 1.42
CA ASN A 70 2.81 -9.58 1.31
C ASN A 70 4.03 -9.45 2.21
N VAL A 71 5.16 -9.09 1.62
CA VAL A 71 6.37 -8.70 2.34
C VAL A 71 6.42 -7.18 2.32
N VAL A 72 6.04 -6.56 3.44
CA VAL A 72 5.99 -5.09 3.56
C VAL A 72 7.37 -4.60 3.99
N GLU A 73 8.15 -4.09 3.04
CA GLU A 73 9.45 -3.50 3.31
C GLU A 73 9.30 -2.14 3.99
N ILE A 74 9.93 -1.99 5.15
CA ILE A 74 9.92 -0.76 5.94
C ILE A 74 11.12 0.08 5.55
N THR A 75 10.85 1.21 4.91
CA THR A 75 11.87 2.15 4.44
C THR A 75 11.68 3.53 5.07
N PRO A 76 12.74 4.22 5.51
CA PRO A 76 12.61 5.58 6.03
C PRO A 76 12.28 6.58 4.91
N LEU A 77 11.53 7.62 5.29
CA LEU A 77 11.21 8.76 4.43
C LEU A 77 12.16 9.94 4.63
N THR A 78 13.02 9.88 5.66
CA THR A 78 14.02 10.90 6.00
C THR A 78 15.38 10.26 6.26
N THR A 79 16.45 11.00 6.07
CA THR A 79 17.80 10.56 6.43
C THR A 79 18.00 10.72 7.93
N GLY A 80 18.59 9.73 8.59
CA GLY A 80 18.91 9.82 10.01
C GLY A 80 19.92 8.78 10.47
N THR A 81 20.49 8.98 11.65
CA THR A 81 21.32 8.01 12.36
C THR A 81 20.44 7.23 13.34
N VAL A 82 20.50 5.92 13.32
CA VAL A 82 19.71 5.03 14.19
C VAL A 82 20.20 5.12 15.61
N ILE A 83 19.31 5.51 16.52
CA ILE A 83 19.58 5.58 17.98
C ILE A 83 18.93 4.47 18.77
N SER A 84 17.83 3.88 18.24
CA SER A 84 17.13 2.77 18.91
C SER A 84 16.41 1.90 17.89
N ILE A 85 16.27 0.61 18.22
CA ILE A 85 15.53 -0.39 17.45
C ILE A 85 14.55 -1.05 18.40
N GLY A 86 13.26 -1.04 18.06
CA GLY A 86 12.16 -1.50 18.94
C GLY A 86 11.67 -2.90 18.65
N ALA A 87 12.12 -3.54 17.56
CA ALA A 87 11.73 -4.91 17.23
C ALA A 87 12.86 -5.62 16.48
N ASP A 88 13.00 -6.93 16.68
CA ASP A 88 13.97 -7.79 16.03
C ASP A 88 13.28 -8.90 15.23
N ASP A 89 14.06 -9.68 14.48
CA ASP A 89 13.55 -10.78 13.67
C ASP A 89 12.73 -11.77 14.51
N GLY A 90 11.51 -12.05 14.06
CA GLY A 90 10.56 -12.94 14.73
C GLY A 90 9.58 -12.24 15.69
N ASP A 91 9.77 -10.97 16.00
CA ASP A 91 8.87 -10.24 16.88
C ASP A 91 7.54 -9.91 16.18
N LEU A 92 6.44 -10.02 16.96
CA LEU A 92 5.13 -9.52 16.54
C LEU A 92 5.06 -8.01 16.75
N VAL A 93 4.68 -7.28 15.71
CA VAL A 93 4.47 -5.83 15.77
C VAL A 93 3.05 -5.47 15.33
N HIS A 94 2.50 -4.42 15.94
CA HIS A 94 1.18 -3.90 15.61
C HIS A 94 1.26 -2.69 14.69
N GLU A 95 0.23 -2.51 13.88
CA GLU A 95 0.08 -1.31 13.04
C GLU A 95 0.21 -0.03 13.90
N GLY A 96 1.07 0.91 13.43
CA GLY A 96 1.39 2.14 14.15
C GLY A 96 2.47 2.00 15.23
N GLN A 97 2.94 0.78 15.53
CA GLN A 97 3.99 0.56 16.53
C GLN A 97 5.34 1.13 16.03
N PRO A 98 6.07 1.88 16.86
CA PRO A 98 7.41 2.35 16.55
C PRO A 98 8.39 1.18 16.40
N LEU A 99 9.16 1.15 15.33
CA LEU A 99 10.12 0.11 14.98
C LEU A 99 11.58 0.58 15.09
N VAL A 100 11.86 1.79 14.60
CA VAL A 100 13.20 2.37 14.60
C VAL A 100 13.11 3.85 14.93
N TRP A 101 14.03 4.33 15.76
CA TRP A 101 14.17 5.75 16.07
C TRP A 101 15.48 6.28 15.49
N PHE A 102 15.38 7.37 14.78
CA PHE A 102 16.52 8.17 14.32
C PHE A 102 16.79 9.30 15.30
N ASP A 103 18.01 9.82 15.29
CA ASP A 103 18.37 11.03 16.03
C ASP A 103 17.48 12.21 15.61
N PRO A 104 16.66 12.76 16.52
CA PRO A 104 15.71 13.81 16.22
C PRO A 104 16.29 15.23 16.33
N ASN A 105 17.53 15.41 16.77
CA ASN A 105 18.06 16.72 17.18
C ASN A 105 17.94 17.77 16.07
N ASP A 106 18.43 17.44 14.85
CA ASP A 106 18.37 18.38 13.71
C ASP A 106 16.93 18.72 13.34
N SER A 107 16.07 17.72 13.23
CA SER A 107 14.66 17.90 12.87
C SER A 107 13.86 18.65 13.95
N GLN A 108 14.22 18.49 15.22
CA GLN A 108 13.61 19.22 16.33
C GLN A 108 13.99 20.70 16.30
N ILE A 109 15.26 21.01 16.01
CA ILE A 109 15.70 22.40 15.82
C ILE A 109 14.98 23.05 14.64
N ASP A 110 14.86 22.34 13.52
CA ASP A 110 14.13 22.84 12.35
C ASP A 110 12.64 23.09 12.65
N LEU A 111 12.00 22.19 13.42
CA LEU A 111 10.63 22.37 13.88
C LEU A 111 10.48 23.60 14.76
N GLN A 112 11.37 23.81 15.73
CA GLN A 112 11.36 24.99 16.59
C GLN A 112 11.57 26.29 15.79
N ASN A 113 12.47 26.29 14.82
CA ASN A 113 12.70 27.42 13.91
C ASN A 113 11.44 27.73 13.09
N ALA A 114 10.77 26.71 12.55
CA ALA A 114 9.55 26.88 11.79
C ALA A 114 8.40 27.40 12.67
N GLN A 115 8.27 26.95 13.93
CA GLN A 115 7.31 27.48 14.90
C GLN A 115 7.56 28.97 15.18
N ALA A 116 8.82 29.35 15.41
CA ALA A 116 9.19 30.73 15.64
C ALA A 116 8.90 31.62 14.41
N ASN A 117 9.16 31.10 13.20
CA ASN A 117 8.86 31.79 11.95
C ASN A 117 7.37 32.02 11.74
N LEU A 118 6.53 31.01 12.01
CA LEU A 118 5.07 31.15 11.94
C LEU A 118 4.57 32.20 12.96
N ALA A 119 5.01 32.13 14.20
CA ALA A 119 4.66 33.10 15.22
C ALA A 119 5.08 34.53 14.83
N LYS A 120 6.25 34.72 14.21
CA LYS A 120 6.71 35.99 13.65
C LYS A 120 5.81 36.48 12.52
N ALA A 121 5.49 35.60 11.56
CA ALA A 121 4.61 35.93 10.43
C ALA A 121 3.23 36.37 10.90
N VAL A 122 2.62 35.65 11.85
CA VAL A 122 1.32 36.02 12.45
C VAL A 122 1.37 37.42 13.10
N ARG A 123 2.41 37.73 13.88
CA ARG A 123 2.57 39.05 14.50
C ARG A 123 2.81 40.15 13.49
N GLN A 124 3.58 39.89 12.42
CA GLN A 124 3.80 40.87 11.34
C GLN A 124 2.49 41.19 10.62
N VAL A 125 1.73 40.18 10.22
CA VAL A 125 0.44 40.36 9.56
C VAL A 125 -0.54 41.08 10.47
N ARG A 126 -0.62 40.72 11.76
CA ARG A 126 -1.43 41.49 12.73
C ARG A 126 -1.03 42.98 12.80
N GLY A 127 0.28 43.29 12.70
CA GLY A 127 0.78 44.64 12.59
C GLY A 127 0.24 45.40 11.36
N LEU A 128 0.12 44.71 10.20
CA LEU A 128 -0.47 45.28 8.99
C LEU A 128 -1.95 45.65 9.21
N TYR A 129 -2.75 44.81 9.86
CA TYR A 129 -4.15 45.13 10.19
C TYR A 129 -4.25 46.29 11.16
N SER A 130 -3.40 46.33 12.20
CA SER A 130 -3.35 47.48 13.13
C SER A 130 -2.97 48.79 12.45
N ASN A 131 -2.06 48.73 11.45
CA ASN A 131 -1.70 49.89 10.64
C ASN A 131 -2.89 50.41 9.81
N VAL A 132 -3.65 49.52 9.19
CA VAL A 132 -4.87 49.87 8.45
C VAL A 132 -5.87 50.60 9.36
N ASP A 133 -6.08 50.10 10.58
CA ASP A 133 -6.99 50.74 11.53
C ASP A 133 -6.47 52.10 11.99
N GLY A 134 -5.16 52.25 12.16
CA GLY A 134 -4.53 53.55 12.40
C GLY A 134 -4.73 54.54 11.24
N MET A 135 -4.58 54.04 9.99
CA MET A 135 -4.82 54.89 8.80
C MET A 135 -6.29 55.29 8.65
N LYS A 136 -7.25 54.40 8.97
CA LYS A 136 -8.69 54.76 9.01
C LYS A 136 -8.98 55.86 9.99
N ALA A 137 -8.39 55.83 11.19
CA ALA A 137 -8.52 56.89 12.17
C ALA A 137 -7.93 58.24 11.67
N GLN A 138 -6.79 58.14 10.97
CA GLN A 138 -6.15 59.33 10.38
C GLN A 138 -6.98 59.96 9.24
N VAL A 139 -7.58 59.11 8.35
CA VAL A 139 -8.54 59.59 7.33
C VAL A 139 -9.73 60.28 7.98
N SER A 140 -10.26 59.74 9.09
CA SER A 140 -11.36 60.37 9.83
C SER A 140 -10.98 61.71 10.37
N ALA A 141 -9.77 61.91 10.93
CA ALA A 141 -9.27 63.18 11.40
C ALA A 141 -9.12 64.19 10.26
N ARG A 142 -8.50 63.80 9.12
CA ARG A 142 -8.36 64.69 7.95
C ARG A 142 -9.69 65.06 7.31
N LYS A 143 -10.67 64.14 7.32
CA LYS A 143 -12.03 64.42 6.86
C LYS A 143 -12.71 65.53 7.72
N ALA A 144 -12.52 65.47 9.06
CA ALA A 144 -13.05 66.53 9.96
C ALA A 144 -12.35 67.88 9.76
N GLU A 145 -11.05 67.93 9.44
CA GLU A 145 -10.31 69.11 9.08
C GLU A 145 -10.83 69.75 7.78
N MET A 146 -10.99 68.95 6.73
CA MET A 146 -11.56 69.40 5.46
C MET A 146 -12.97 69.94 5.64
N GLN A 147 -13.82 69.33 6.44
CA GLN A 147 -15.16 69.80 6.72
C GLN A 147 -15.13 71.12 7.41
N ARG A 148 -14.26 71.36 8.40
CA ARG A 148 -14.08 72.64 9.05
C ARG A 148 -13.63 73.73 8.08
N ALA A 149 -12.67 73.41 7.18
CA ALA A 149 -12.22 74.38 6.15
C ALA A 149 -13.34 74.69 5.16
N GLN A 150 -14.13 73.70 4.77
CA GLN A 150 -15.30 73.92 3.88
C GLN A 150 -16.35 74.82 4.51
N ASP A 151 -16.69 74.59 5.80
CA ASP A 151 -17.66 75.43 6.51
C ASP A 151 -17.15 76.85 6.70
N ASN A 152 -15.86 77.02 6.93
CA ASN A 152 -15.23 78.35 7.03
C ASN A 152 -15.25 79.04 5.69
N TYR A 153 -14.90 78.43 4.58
CA TYR A 153 -14.98 78.93 3.23
C TYR A 153 -16.41 79.33 2.87
N ASN A 154 -17.42 78.51 3.14
CA ASN A 154 -18.82 78.77 2.86
C ASN A 154 -19.32 80.02 3.64
N ARG A 155 -18.96 80.13 4.91
CA ARG A 155 -19.28 81.27 5.75
C ARG A 155 -18.66 82.59 5.19
N ARG A 156 -17.37 82.57 4.84
CA ARG A 156 -16.67 83.71 4.28
C ARG A 156 -17.16 84.05 2.89
N LYS A 157 -17.55 83.08 2.08
CA LYS A 157 -18.15 83.34 0.76
C LYS A 157 -19.43 84.15 0.86
N ASN A 158 -20.29 83.90 1.85
CA ASN A 158 -21.51 84.63 2.08
C ASN A 158 -21.19 86.07 2.57
N LEU A 159 -20.26 86.19 3.54
CA LEU A 159 -19.82 87.51 4.03
C LEU A 159 -19.14 88.38 2.97
N ALA A 160 -18.40 87.80 2.03
CA ALA A 160 -17.80 88.48 0.89
C ALA A 160 -18.87 89.03 -0.09
N ALA A 161 -19.97 88.25 -0.29
CA ALA A 161 -21.10 88.66 -1.12
C ALA A 161 -21.81 89.91 -0.53
N ASP A 162 -21.86 89.97 0.79
CA ASP A 162 -22.45 91.10 1.55
C ASP A 162 -21.45 92.25 1.70
N GLY A 163 -20.22 92.18 1.17
CA GLY A 163 -19.18 93.23 1.24
C GLY A 163 -18.52 93.34 2.64
N ALA A 164 -18.73 92.35 3.54
CA ALA A 164 -18.28 92.39 4.93
C ALA A 164 -16.81 91.94 5.13
N ILE A 165 -16.16 91.29 4.11
CA ILE A 165 -14.76 90.87 4.13
C ILE A 165 -14.06 91.13 2.80
N SER A 166 -12.71 91.15 2.81
CA SER A 166 -11.90 91.35 1.61
C SER A 166 -11.87 90.11 0.68
N GLN A 167 -11.60 90.33 -0.62
CA GLN A 167 -11.39 89.26 -1.58
C GLN A 167 -10.14 88.40 -1.25
N GLU A 168 -9.15 89.01 -0.61
CA GLU A 168 -7.94 88.32 -0.14
C GLU A 168 -8.28 87.30 0.97
N GLU A 169 -9.09 87.68 1.95
CA GLU A 169 -9.55 86.78 3.01
C GLU A 169 -10.39 85.60 2.47
N LEU A 170 -11.21 85.88 1.43
CA LEU A 170 -11.92 84.80 0.75
C LEU A 170 -10.97 83.84 0.00
N SER A 171 -9.93 84.39 -0.69
CA SER A 171 -8.90 83.61 -1.37
C SER A 171 -8.14 82.71 -0.40
N HIS A 172 -7.70 83.28 0.76
CA HIS A 172 -7.04 82.48 1.78
C HIS A 172 -7.92 81.27 2.29
N ALA A 173 -9.19 81.56 2.54
CA ALA A 173 -10.08 80.47 2.95
C ALA A 173 -10.31 79.42 1.89
N ARG A 174 -10.23 79.74 0.59
CA ARG A 174 -10.26 78.84 -0.54
C ARG A 174 -8.98 77.97 -0.60
N ASP A 175 -7.82 78.65 -0.42
CA ASP A 175 -6.53 77.96 -0.43
C ASP A 175 -6.39 76.97 0.75
N ASP A 176 -6.90 77.36 1.94
CA ASP A 176 -7.00 76.48 3.11
C ASP A 176 -7.87 75.22 2.80
N LEU A 177 -9.01 75.43 2.14
CA LEU A 177 -9.89 74.37 1.75
C LEU A 177 -9.20 73.40 0.74
N ILE A 178 -8.54 73.94 -0.29
CA ILE A 178 -7.80 73.18 -1.29
C ILE A 178 -6.68 72.34 -0.61
N SER A 179 -5.96 73.01 0.34
CA SER A 179 -4.91 72.29 1.11
C SER A 179 -5.48 71.13 1.94
N ALA A 180 -6.61 71.39 2.67
CA ALA A 180 -7.26 70.36 3.46
C ALA A 180 -7.81 69.19 2.59
N GLN A 181 -8.37 69.44 1.39
CA GLN A 181 -8.81 68.48 0.44
C GLN A 181 -7.64 67.64 -0.08
N SER A 182 -6.51 68.23 -0.41
CA SER A 182 -5.31 67.58 -0.86
C SER A 182 -4.71 66.71 0.23
N ALA A 183 -4.70 67.16 1.48
CA ALA A 183 -4.26 66.39 2.63
C ALA A 183 -5.14 65.15 2.89
N LEU A 184 -6.46 65.26 2.76
CA LEU A 184 -7.40 64.15 2.86
C LEU A 184 -7.16 63.15 1.74
N ALA A 185 -7.06 63.60 0.48
CA ALA A 185 -6.81 62.73 -0.68
C ALA A 185 -5.50 61.91 -0.53
N ASN A 186 -4.43 62.57 -0.06
CA ASN A 186 -3.16 61.89 0.21
C ASN A 186 -3.32 60.78 1.28
N THR A 187 -3.99 61.11 2.40
CA THR A 187 -4.20 60.13 3.49
C THR A 187 -5.12 58.97 3.05
N GLN A 188 -6.12 59.23 2.22
CA GLN A 188 -6.97 58.20 1.61
C GLN A 188 -6.16 57.27 0.71
N GLN A 189 -5.21 57.82 -0.06
CA GLN A 189 -4.33 57.02 -0.91
C GLN A 189 -3.38 56.12 -0.08
N GLN A 190 -2.87 56.65 1.06
CA GLN A 190 -2.07 55.85 2.00
C GLN A 190 -2.88 54.73 2.63
N LEU A 191 -4.14 55.00 3.02
CA LEU A 191 -5.05 53.94 3.49
C LEU A 191 -5.29 52.89 2.42
N ALA A 192 -5.56 53.27 1.17
CA ALA A 192 -5.75 52.35 0.08
C ALA A 192 -4.54 51.43 -0.13
N THR A 193 -3.32 51.99 -0.09
CA THR A 193 -2.07 51.21 -0.16
C THR A 193 -1.94 50.22 0.99
N SER A 194 -2.20 50.67 2.23
CA SER A 194 -2.13 49.77 3.40
C SER A 194 -3.21 48.69 3.37
N THR A 195 -4.42 49.02 2.88
CA THR A 195 -5.52 48.10 2.75
C THR A 195 -5.22 47.00 1.72
N ALA A 196 -4.58 47.37 0.60
CA ALA A 196 -4.20 46.41 -0.43
C ALA A 196 -3.29 45.25 0.08
N LEU A 197 -2.53 45.47 1.16
CA LEU A 197 -1.68 44.46 1.77
C LEU A 197 -2.47 43.41 2.57
N VAL A 198 -3.70 43.72 2.98
CA VAL A 198 -4.52 42.85 3.84
C VAL A 198 -5.90 42.55 3.24
N ASP A 199 -6.17 43.06 2.01
CA ASP A 199 -7.49 42.98 1.38
C ASP A 199 -7.92 41.54 1.14
N ALA A 200 -9.23 41.27 1.33
CA ALA A 200 -9.86 39.95 1.19
C ALA A 200 -9.25 38.83 2.02
N THR A 201 -8.43 39.12 3.05
CA THR A 201 -7.79 38.13 3.90
C THR A 201 -8.18 38.32 5.39
N GLN A 202 -7.88 37.29 6.17
CA GLN A 202 -7.82 37.31 7.63
C GLN A 202 -6.41 36.90 8.04
N VAL A 203 -6.02 37.17 9.28
CA VAL A 203 -4.67 36.79 9.78
C VAL A 203 -4.35 35.33 9.51
N SER A 204 -5.32 34.43 9.69
CA SER A 204 -5.13 32.98 9.52
C SER A 204 -4.95 32.54 8.07
N ASN A 205 -5.50 33.27 7.11
CA ASN A 205 -5.45 32.91 5.68
C ASN A 205 -4.58 33.85 4.84
N HIS A 206 -3.88 34.80 5.48
CA HIS A 206 -2.95 35.69 4.81
C HIS A 206 -1.82 34.89 4.13
N PRO A 207 -1.37 35.25 2.91
CA PRO A 207 -0.34 34.51 2.17
C PRO A 207 0.93 34.25 2.98
N ASP A 208 1.45 35.24 3.72
CA ASP A 208 2.66 35.09 4.53
C ASP A 208 2.48 34.07 5.67
N VAL A 209 1.32 34.08 6.34
CA VAL A 209 1.00 33.12 7.39
C VAL A 209 0.84 31.71 6.80
N ARG A 210 0.18 31.57 5.65
CA ARG A 210 0.04 30.30 4.95
C ARG A 210 1.39 29.74 4.50
N ALA A 211 2.30 30.59 4.01
CA ALA A 211 3.65 30.18 3.62
C ALA A 211 4.44 29.66 4.83
N ALA A 212 4.41 30.39 5.95
CA ALA A 212 5.05 29.97 7.20
C ALA A 212 4.40 28.71 7.79
N ALA A 213 3.07 28.55 7.70
CA ALA A 213 2.36 27.35 8.11
C ALA A 213 2.74 26.13 7.26
N ALA A 214 2.94 26.30 5.94
CA ALA A 214 3.41 25.23 5.07
C ALA A 214 4.84 24.78 5.45
N GLN A 215 5.73 25.71 5.78
CA GLN A 215 7.08 25.39 6.27
C GLN A 215 7.04 24.65 7.61
N LEU A 216 6.15 25.06 8.54
CA LEU A 216 5.96 24.38 9.81
C LEU A 216 5.43 22.95 9.59
N ARG A 217 4.47 22.76 8.68
CA ARG A 217 3.95 21.43 8.35
C ARG A 217 5.06 20.52 7.81
N GLN A 218 5.92 21.04 6.94
CA GLN A 218 7.07 20.29 6.41
C GLN A 218 8.07 19.91 7.50
N ALA A 219 8.42 20.84 8.39
CA ALA A 219 9.33 20.57 9.51
C ALA A 219 8.73 19.57 10.52
N TYR A 220 7.42 19.68 10.79
CA TYR A 220 6.71 18.72 11.64
C TYR A 220 6.75 17.29 11.03
N LEU A 221 6.44 17.16 9.75
CA LEU A 221 6.51 15.86 9.08
C LEU A 221 7.93 15.28 9.06
N ALA A 222 8.94 16.11 8.85
CA ALA A 222 10.34 15.68 8.92
C ALA A 222 10.69 15.15 10.32
N HIS A 223 10.22 15.85 11.38
CA HIS A 223 10.40 15.41 12.77
C HIS A 223 9.60 14.14 13.09
N ALA A 224 8.32 14.05 12.73
CA ALA A 224 7.49 12.87 12.95
C ALA A 224 8.08 11.62 12.28
N ARG A 225 8.69 11.78 11.10
CA ARG A 225 9.33 10.71 10.33
C ARG A 225 10.68 10.26 10.87
N THR A 226 11.21 10.86 11.94
CA THR A 226 12.38 10.32 12.66
C THR A 226 12.02 9.06 13.45
N THR A 227 10.75 8.80 13.68
CA THR A 227 10.25 7.55 14.22
C THR A 227 9.63 6.73 13.08
N LEU A 228 10.23 5.60 12.78
CA LEU A 228 9.76 4.67 11.76
C LEU A 228 8.75 3.72 12.38
N ILE A 229 7.54 3.69 11.85
CA ILE A 229 6.40 2.93 12.39
C ILE A 229 5.98 1.79 11.45
N ALA A 230 5.39 0.74 12.01
CA ALA A 230 4.84 -0.38 11.26
C ALA A 230 3.56 0.05 10.52
N PRO A 231 3.49 -0.10 9.18
CA PRO A 231 2.29 0.22 8.41
C PRO A 231 1.21 -0.86 8.49
N VAL A 232 1.55 -2.06 8.99
CA VAL A 232 0.66 -3.21 9.12
C VAL A 232 1.02 -4.01 10.38
N THR A 233 0.05 -4.75 10.91
CA THR A 233 0.30 -5.74 11.96
C THR A 233 0.87 -7.01 11.33
N GLY A 234 1.99 -7.52 11.87
CA GLY A 234 2.64 -8.73 11.36
C GLY A 234 3.91 -9.07 12.11
N TYR A 235 4.67 -10.01 11.58
CA TYR A 235 5.93 -10.45 12.16
C TYR A 235 7.11 -9.80 11.42
N VAL A 236 8.08 -9.33 12.20
CA VAL A 236 9.32 -8.78 11.65
C VAL A 236 10.15 -9.90 11.02
N ALA A 237 10.64 -9.63 9.83
CA ALA A 237 11.58 -10.50 9.14
C ALA A 237 12.70 -9.66 8.51
N LYS A 238 13.89 -10.25 8.41
CA LYS A 238 15.03 -9.69 7.68
C LYS A 238 15.39 -8.26 8.10
N ARG A 239 15.62 -8.04 9.40
CA ARG A 239 16.15 -6.78 9.90
C ARG A 239 17.59 -6.57 9.40
N THR A 240 17.83 -5.49 8.67
CA THR A 240 19.13 -5.11 8.12
C THR A 240 19.77 -3.93 8.85
N VAL A 241 18.95 -3.15 9.56
CA VAL A 241 19.38 -1.93 10.27
C VAL A 241 20.17 -2.24 11.55
N GLN A 242 21.19 -1.42 11.85
CA GLN A 242 22.01 -1.51 13.04
C GLN A 242 22.06 -0.17 13.81
N LEU A 243 22.31 -0.23 15.12
CA LEU A 243 22.54 0.97 15.94
C LEU A 243 23.73 1.77 15.45
N GLY A 244 23.59 3.09 15.42
CA GLY A 244 24.61 4.03 14.92
C GLY A 244 24.73 4.10 13.40
N GLN A 245 23.99 3.28 12.67
CA GLN A 245 23.99 3.31 11.20
C GLN A 245 23.27 4.56 10.70
N ARG A 246 23.86 5.24 9.71
CA ARG A 246 23.18 6.32 8.98
C ARG A 246 22.45 5.74 7.79
N ILE A 247 21.15 5.99 7.70
CA ILE A 247 20.26 5.43 6.67
C ILE A 247 19.69 6.56 5.82
N GLN A 248 19.51 6.27 4.53
CA GLN A 248 18.93 7.18 3.56
C GLN A 248 17.49 6.76 3.19
N PRO A 249 16.65 7.69 2.72
CA PRO A 249 15.32 7.37 2.21
C PRO A 249 15.35 6.26 1.16
N GLY A 250 14.39 5.32 1.26
CA GLY A 250 14.27 4.19 0.34
C GLY A 250 15.17 2.99 0.67
N THR A 251 16.06 3.07 1.67
CA THR A 251 16.83 1.90 2.12
C THR A 251 15.96 1.01 3.00
N ALA A 252 15.79 -0.26 2.64
CA ALA A 252 15.03 -1.21 3.45
C ALA A 252 15.72 -1.44 4.80
N THR A 253 14.99 -1.25 5.89
CA THR A 253 15.48 -1.43 7.26
C THR A 253 15.10 -2.78 7.84
N MET A 254 13.89 -3.21 7.59
CA MET A 254 13.32 -4.51 7.94
C MET A 254 12.09 -4.79 7.08
N ALA A 255 11.55 -5.99 7.13
CA ALA A 255 10.29 -6.35 6.51
C ALA A 255 9.29 -6.78 7.58
N VAL A 256 8.00 -6.49 7.36
CA VAL A 256 6.89 -6.97 8.19
C VAL A 256 5.98 -7.83 7.32
N ILE A 257 5.66 -9.03 7.81
CA ILE A 257 4.85 -10.01 7.10
C ILE A 257 3.54 -10.24 7.87
N PRO A 258 2.38 -9.83 7.32
CA PRO A 258 1.08 -10.12 7.91
C PRO A 258 0.67 -11.57 7.64
N LEU A 259 0.83 -12.47 8.62
CA LEU A 259 0.54 -13.90 8.45
C LEU A 259 -0.96 -14.22 8.32
N ASN A 260 -1.85 -13.28 8.55
CA ASN A 260 -3.28 -13.42 8.34
C ASN A 260 -3.75 -13.13 6.91
N GLN A 261 -2.83 -12.71 6.02
CA GLN A 261 -3.10 -12.33 4.63
C GLN A 261 -2.27 -13.17 3.65
N LEU A 262 -2.04 -14.43 3.99
CA LEU A 262 -1.32 -15.36 3.14
C LEU A 262 -2.24 -15.95 2.07
N TRP A 263 -1.64 -16.35 0.97
CA TRP A 263 -2.26 -17.14 -0.09
C TRP A 263 -1.33 -18.24 -0.54
N ILE A 264 -1.79 -19.13 -1.39
CA ILE A 264 -0.95 -20.15 -2.01
C ILE A 264 -0.87 -19.89 -3.50
N ASP A 265 0.35 -19.93 -4.02
CA ASP A 265 0.62 -19.96 -5.44
C ASP A 265 0.83 -21.44 -5.83
N ALA A 266 -0.21 -22.06 -6.38
CA ALA A 266 -0.23 -23.45 -6.79
C ALA A 266 0.03 -23.56 -8.30
N ASN A 267 1.10 -24.24 -8.69
CA ASN A 267 1.51 -24.37 -10.08
C ASN A 267 0.88 -25.61 -10.72
N PHE A 268 -0.19 -25.45 -11.46
CA PHE A 268 -0.87 -26.52 -12.18
C PHE A 268 -0.34 -26.65 -13.60
N LYS A 269 -0.31 -27.88 -14.12
CA LYS A 269 0.02 -28.13 -15.52
C LYS A 269 -1.07 -27.57 -16.43
N GLU A 270 -0.70 -27.08 -17.61
CA GLU A 270 -1.64 -26.57 -18.64
C GLU A 270 -2.84 -27.50 -18.88
N THR A 271 -2.61 -28.83 -18.85
CA THR A 271 -3.65 -29.84 -19.06
C THR A 271 -4.68 -29.92 -17.93
N GLN A 272 -4.31 -29.55 -16.71
CA GLN A 272 -5.16 -29.57 -15.52
C GLN A 272 -6.11 -28.35 -15.43
N LEU A 273 -5.76 -27.24 -16.08
CA LEU A 273 -6.53 -26.00 -16.04
C LEU A 273 -7.85 -26.03 -16.81
N ARG A 274 -8.11 -27.06 -17.63
CA ARG A 274 -9.26 -27.13 -18.52
C ARG A 274 -10.60 -26.86 -17.81
N HIS A 275 -10.76 -27.40 -16.62
CA HIS A 275 -12.00 -27.35 -15.84
C HIS A 275 -11.90 -26.45 -14.60
N MET A 276 -10.75 -25.81 -14.39
CA MET A 276 -10.56 -24.87 -13.28
C MET A 276 -11.27 -23.55 -13.52
N ARG A 277 -11.89 -23.02 -12.46
CA ARG A 277 -12.63 -21.76 -12.46
C ARG A 277 -12.36 -20.99 -11.18
N ILE A 278 -12.43 -19.66 -11.26
CA ILE A 278 -12.37 -18.78 -10.09
C ILE A 278 -13.56 -19.08 -9.18
N GLY A 279 -13.32 -19.19 -7.86
CA GLY A 279 -14.31 -19.49 -6.84
C GLY A 279 -14.45 -20.98 -6.49
N GLN A 280 -13.80 -21.91 -7.21
CA GLN A 280 -13.82 -23.32 -6.84
C GLN A 280 -13.21 -23.56 -5.47
N PRO A 281 -13.80 -24.47 -4.66
CA PRO A 281 -13.26 -24.85 -3.36
C PRO A 281 -11.98 -25.66 -3.50
N VAL A 282 -11.07 -25.46 -2.56
CA VAL A 282 -9.75 -26.05 -2.53
C VAL A 282 -9.43 -26.57 -1.14
N ASP A 283 -8.98 -27.79 -1.04
CA ASP A 283 -8.38 -28.37 0.16
C ASP A 283 -6.85 -28.26 0.08
N ILE A 284 -6.26 -27.81 1.17
CA ILE A 284 -4.82 -27.53 1.26
C ILE A 284 -4.25 -28.27 2.46
N THR A 285 -3.16 -28.98 2.26
CA THR A 285 -2.36 -29.59 3.33
C THR A 285 -0.94 -29.03 3.29
N SER A 286 -0.35 -28.80 4.46
CA SER A 286 1.01 -28.30 4.58
C SER A 286 1.92 -29.34 5.22
N ASP A 287 3.10 -29.53 4.67
CA ASP A 287 4.11 -30.44 5.21
C ASP A 287 4.48 -30.12 6.67
N LEU A 288 4.30 -28.86 7.09
CA LEU A 288 4.56 -28.41 8.47
C LEU A 288 3.65 -29.11 9.49
N TYR A 289 2.37 -29.31 9.15
CA TYR A 289 1.36 -29.90 10.06
C TYR A 289 0.90 -31.29 9.62
N GLY A 290 1.36 -31.77 8.47
CA GLY A 290 0.96 -33.05 7.88
C GLY A 290 -0.53 -33.09 7.53
N ASP A 291 -1.08 -34.30 7.41
CA ASP A 291 -2.48 -34.53 7.01
C ASP A 291 -3.51 -34.25 8.13
N GLU A 292 -3.05 -33.96 9.34
CA GLU A 292 -3.92 -33.70 10.49
C GLU A 292 -4.61 -32.32 10.41
N VAL A 293 -3.96 -31.34 9.75
CA VAL A 293 -4.48 -29.99 9.58
C VAL A 293 -4.77 -29.75 8.10
N LYS A 294 -6.05 -29.60 7.78
CA LYS A 294 -6.52 -29.23 6.43
C LYS A 294 -7.00 -27.79 6.45
N TYR A 295 -6.49 -27.01 5.54
CA TYR A 295 -6.98 -25.65 5.29
C TYR A 295 -7.97 -25.70 4.14
N SER A 296 -9.05 -24.94 4.27
CA SER A 296 -9.99 -24.71 3.19
C SER A 296 -9.69 -23.38 2.51
N GLY A 297 -9.79 -23.37 1.20
CA GLY A 297 -9.57 -22.18 0.41
C GLY A 297 -10.48 -22.12 -0.81
N THR A 298 -10.29 -21.09 -1.61
CA THR A 298 -10.96 -20.92 -2.90
C THR A 298 -9.99 -20.39 -3.93
N ILE A 299 -10.18 -20.76 -5.20
CA ILE A 299 -9.41 -20.18 -6.30
C ILE A 299 -9.77 -18.71 -6.41
N ASP A 300 -8.76 -17.84 -6.17
CA ASP A 300 -8.87 -16.39 -6.29
C ASP A 300 -8.64 -15.93 -7.73
N SER A 301 -7.60 -16.45 -8.37
CA SER A 301 -7.27 -16.12 -9.75
C SER A 301 -6.45 -17.22 -10.42
N LEU A 302 -6.62 -17.32 -11.75
CA LEU A 302 -5.73 -18.10 -12.60
C LEU A 302 -4.73 -17.16 -13.27
N GLY A 303 -3.45 -17.50 -13.21
CA GLY A 303 -2.37 -16.68 -13.76
C GLY A 303 -2.57 -16.34 -15.24
N ALA A 304 -2.30 -15.11 -15.60
CA ALA A 304 -2.40 -14.62 -16.99
C ALA A 304 -1.31 -15.19 -17.92
N GLY A 305 -0.34 -15.94 -17.38
CA GLY A 305 0.75 -16.55 -18.14
C GLY A 305 1.47 -17.63 -17.34
N THR A 306 2.35 -18.36 -18.02
CA THR A 306 3.17 -19.41 -17.42
C THR A 306 4.33 -18.81 -16.62
N GLY A 307 4.81 -19.50 -15.62
CA GLY A 307 5.99 -19.06 -14.85
C GLY A 307 7.23 -18.82 -15.71
N SER A 308 7.40 -19.59 -16.79
CA SER A 308 8.50 -19.40 -17.74
C SER A 308 8.37 -18.13 -18.59
N ALA A 309 7.14 -17.63 -18.84
CA ALA A 309 6.91 -16.39 -19.60
C ALA A 309 7.34 -15.15 -18.82
N PHE A 310 7.31 -15.21 -17.48
CA PHE A 310 7.69 -14.11 -16.60
C PHE A 310 9.06 -14.28 -15.96
N ALA A 311 9.80 -15.34 -16.30
CA ALA A 311 11.16 -15.55 -15.81
C ALA A 311 12.12 -14.49 -16.39
N LEU A 312 13.08 -14.03 -15.58
CA LEU A 312 14.12 -13.08 -15.99
C LEU A 312 14.92 -13.56 -17.22
N LEU A 313 15.09 -14.88 -17.35
CA LEU A 313 15.73 -15.57 -18.47
C LEU A 313 14.79 -16.68 -18.95
N PRO A 314 13.88 -16.38 -19.88
CA PRO A 314 13.02 -17.40 -20.46
C PRO A 314 13.86 -18.48 -21.13
N ALA A 315 13.57 -19.76 -20.88
CA ALA A 315 14.23 -20.86 -21.55
C ALA A 315 13.93 -20.83 -23.04
N GLN A 316 14.93 -20.48 -23.84
CA GLN A 316 14.83 -20.49 -25.31
C GLN A 316 15.41 -21.80 -25.84
N ASN A 317 14.57 -22.64 -26.44
CA ASN A 317 15.00 -23.82 -27.21
C ASN A 317 15.40 -23.38 -28.64
N ALA A 318 16.39 -22.47 -28.75
CA ALA A 318 16.78 -21.89 -30.05
C ALA A 318 17.70 -22.78 -30.89
N THR A 319 18.33 -23.80 -30.30
CA THR A 319 19.28 -24.68 -30.99
C THR A 319 19.07 -26.13 -30.55
N GLY A 320 18.44 -26.94 -31.41
CA GLY A 320 18.24 -28.38 -31.18
C GLY A 320 16.86 -28.89 -31.60
N ASN A 321 16.61 -30.19 -31.43
CA ASN A 321 15.30 -30.78 -31.66
C ASN A 321 14.25 -30.16 -30.75
N TRP A 322 13.17 -29.64 -31.32
CA TRP A 322 12.04 -29.11 -30.55
C TRP A 322 11.38 -30.21 -29.73
N ILE A 323 11.31 -30.03 -28.40
CA ILE A 323 10.62 -30.91 -27.49
C ILE A 323 9.48 -30.12 -26.84
N LYS A 324 8.23 -30.62 -26.91
CA LYS A 324 7.10 -30.03 -26.21
C LYS A 324 7.27 -30.21 -24.69
N ILE A 325 7.51 -29.14 -23.98
CA ILE A 325 7.56 -29.12 -22.51
C ILE A 325 6.20 -28.65 -22.00
N VAL A 326 5.56 -29.43 -21.12
CA VAL A 326 4.31 -29.03 -20.45
C VAL A 326 4.62 -27.85 -19.55
N GLN A 327 3.95 -26.73 -19.79
CA GLN A 327 4.09 -25.52 -19.01
C GLN A 327 3.22 -25.59 -17.75
N ARG A 328 3.64 -24.88 -16.69
CA ARG A 328 2.84 -24.69 -15.47
C ARG A 328 2.35 -23.25 -15.39
N VAL A 329 1.11 -23.09 -14.93
CA VAL A 329 0.47 -21.78 -14.72
C VAL A 329 0.21 -21.64 -13.23
N PRO A 330 0.63 -20.56 -12.59
CA PRO A 330 0.33 -20.29 -11.19
C PRO A 330 -1.16 -20.00 -11.02
N VAL A 331 -1.77 -20.70 -10.09
CA VAL A 331 -3.14 -20.47 -9.63
C VAL A 331 -3.07 -19.94 -8.21
N ARG A 332 -3.63 -18.76 -7.97
CA ARG A 332 -3.68 -18.17 -6.65
C ARG A 332 -4.87 -18.70 -5.89
N VAL A 333 -4.62 -19.25 -4.72
CA VAL A 333 -5.62 -19.81 -3.81
C VAL A 333 -5.67 -18.96 -2.55
N HIS A 334 -6.84 -18.43 -2.26
CA HIS A 334 -7.13 -17.71 -1.02
C HIS A 334 -7.38 -18.72 0.10
N ILE A 335 -6.72 -18.52 1.25
CA ILE A 335 -6.87 -19.38 2.45
C ILE A 335 -7.83 -18.67 3.41
N ASN A 336 -8.63 -19.45 4.15
CA ASN A 336 -9.48 -18.91 5.20
C ASN A 336 -8.61 -18.30 6.34
N PRO A 337 -8.71 -16.97 6.61
CA PRO A 337 -7.89 -16.30 7.62
C PRO A 337 -8.06 -16.84 9.04
N GLN A 338 -9.22 -17.42 9.38
CA GLN A 338 -9.47 -17.98 10.71
C GLN A 338 -8.57 -19.19 10.97
N GLN A 339 -8.39 -20.06 9.97
CA GLN A 339 -7.51 -21.22 10.08
C GLN A 339 -6.02 -20.83 10.19
N LEU A 340 -5.63 -19.72 9.56
CA LEU A 340 -4.26 -19.17 9.71
C LEU A 340 -3.98 -18.64 11.12
N ASN A 341 -5.01 -18.19 11.85
CA ASN A 341 -4.84 -17.76 13.25
C ASN A 341 -4.66 -18.96 14.20
N GLU A 342 -5.30 -20.11 13.92
CA GLU A 342 -5.20 -21.33 14.72
C GLU A 342 -3.91 -22.09 14.41
N HIS A 343 -3.56 -22.18 13.14
CA HIS A 343 -2.40 -22.89 12.62
C HIS A 343 -1.62 -21.96 11.65
N PRO A 344 -0.74 -21.09 12.16
CA PRO A 344 -0.07 -20.10 11.33
C PRO A 344 0.91 -20.74 10.34
N LEU A 345 0.76 -20.42 9.06
CA LEU A 345 1.71 -20.77 8.01
C LEU A 345 2.77 -19.67 7.88
N ARG A 346 3.87 -19.99 7.21
CA ARG A 346 4.97 -19.08 6.92
C ARG A 346 5.20 -19.01 5.42
N ILE A 347 5.65 -17.87 4.92
CA ILE A 347 5.99 -17.70 3.51
C ILE A 347 7.09 -18.69 3.12
N GLY A 348 6.95 -19.32 1.94
CA GLY A 348 7.90 -20.24 1.38
C GLY A 348 7.71 -21.72 1.80
N LEU A 349 6.73 -22.03 2.67
CA LEU A 349 6.41 -23.41 2.99
C LEU A 349 5.77 -24.12 1.80
N SER A 350 6.10 -25.40 1.60
CA SER A 350 5.48 -26.27 0.61
C SER A 350 4.09 -26.71 1.08
N THR A 351 3.20 -26.88 0.13
CA THR A 351 1.82 -27.33 0.36
C THR A 351 1.38 -28.26 -0.77
N VAL A 352 0.42 -29.12 -0.48
CA VAL A 352 -0.32 -29.86 -1.48
C VAL A 352 -1.71 -29.23 -1.61
N VAL A 353 -2.14 -29.01 -2.84
CA VAL A 353 -3.38 -28.34 -3.17
C VAL A 353 -4.25 -29.25 -4.00
N ASP A 354 -5.46 -29.54 -3.50
CA ASP A 354 -6.49 -30.34 -4.16
C ASP A 354 -7.69 -29.47 -4.50
N VAL A 355 -7.99 -29.32 -5.79
CA VAL A 355 -9.08 -28.50 -6.29
C VAL A 355 -10.29 -29.36 -6.62
N ASP A 356 -11.46 -29.02 -6.10
CA ASP A 356 -12.74 -29.62 -6.47
C ASP A 356 -13.29 -28.96 -7.75
N LEU A 357 -13.43 -29.76 -8.82
CA LEU A 357 -13.86 -29.31 -10.14
C LEU A 357 -15.36 -29.50 -10.43
N HIS A 358 -16.18 -29.84 -9.44
CA HIS A 358 -17.61 -30.06 -9.64
C HIS A 358 -18.33 -28.81 -10.10
N ASP A 359 -18.00 -27.66 -9.53
CA ASP A 359 -18.58 -26.37 -9.94
C ASP A 359 -17.69 -25.72 -11.01
N GLN A 360 -18.23 -25.60 -12.23
CA GLN A 360 -17.59 -24.97 -13.37
C GLN A 360 -18.30 -23.69 -13.80
N SER A 361 -19.16 -23.12 -12.95
CA SER A 361 -19.95 -21.91 -13.26
C SER A 361 -19.13 -20.62 -13.19
N GLY A 362 -18.00 -20.63 -12.47
CA GLY A 362 -17.10 -19.49 -12.33
C GLY A 362 -16.41 -19.06 -13.62
N PRO A 363 -15.93 -17.82 -13.72
CA PRO A 363 -15.14 -17.35 -14.86
C PRO A 363 -13.72 -17.92 -14.85
N VAL A 364 -13.10 -17.99 -16.03
CA VAL A 364 -11.68 -18.38 -16.19
C VAL A 364 -10.73 -17.23 -15.86
N LEU A 365 -11.15 -15.98 -16.11
CA LEU A 365 -10.39 -14.77 -15.82
C LEU A 365 -11.32 -13.75 -15.15
N ALA A 366 -10.76 -12.91 -14.28
CA ALA A 366 -11.50 -11.83 -13.65
C ALA A 366 -12.11 -10.91 -14.70
N GLN A 367 -13.42 -10.65 -14.60
CA GLN A 367 -14.17 -9.85 -15.58
C GLN A 367 -14.36 -8.40 -15.16
N GLN A 368 -14.10 -8.07 -13.90
CA GLN A 368 -14.27 -6.73 -13.35
C GLN A 368 -13.00 -6.30 -12.60
N PRO A 369 -12.62 -5.02 -12.70
CA PRO A 369 -11.53 -4.49 -11.87
C PRO A 369 -11.96 -4.45 -10.40
N PRO A 370 -11.01 -4.53 -9.44
CA PRO A 370 -11.32 -4.37 -8.03
C PRO A 370 -11.91 -2.98 -7.77
N GLN A 371 -13.03 -2.93 -7.03
CA GLN A 371 -13.71 -1.66 -6.72
C GLN A 371 -13.08 -0.90 -5.54
N GLN A 372 -12.27 -1.56 -4.74
CA GLN A 372 -11.55 -1.00 -3.60
C GLN A 372 -10.08 -1.40 -3.66
N ALA A 373 -9.23 -0.62 -2.98
CA ALA A 373 -7.83 -0.99 -2.81
C ALA A 373 -7.73 -2.32 -2.05
N SER A 374 -7.04 -3.28 -2.62
CA SER A 374 -6.84 -4.60 -1.99
C SER A 374 -6.04 -4.50 -0.69
N PHE A 375 -5.15 -3.52 -0.59
CA PHE A 375 -4.33 -3.24 0.59
C PHE A 375 -4.22 -1.75 0.79
N ALA A 376 -4.46 -1.26 2.01
CA ALA A 376 -4.35 0.15 2.38
C ALA A 376 -3.90 0.28 3.83
N THR A 377 -3.24 1.36 4.16
CA THR A 377 -2.93 1.77 5.54
C THR A 377 -3.25 3.25 5.71
N ASN A 378 -3.74 3.62 6.88
CA ASN A 378 -4.06 5.00 7.27
C ASN A 378 -3.16 5.52 8.40
N VAL A 379 -2.10 4.78 8.72
CA VAL A 379 -1.17 5.08 9.82
C VAL A 379 -0.54 6.46 9.72
N TYR A 380 -0.32 6.94 8.48
CA TYR A 380 0.32 8.22 8.21
C TYR A 380 -0.64 9.42 8.22
N ASP A 381 -1.96 9.21 8.18
CA ASP A 381 -2.96 10.30 8.10
C ASP A 381 -2.98 11.17 9.36
N LYS A 382 -2.72 10.59 10.52
CA LYS A 382 -2.69 11.29 11.81
C LYS A 382 -1.62 12.37 11.88
N GLN A 383 -0.47 12.17 11.22
CA GLN A 383 0.67 13.12 11.25
C GLN A 383 0.30 14.49 10.67
N LEU A 384 -0.51 14.54 9.62
CA LEU A 384 -0.98 15.81 9.04
C LEU A 384 -1.97 16.52 9.97
N GLY A 385 -2.88 15.79 10.59
CA GLY A 385 -3.85 16.33 11.53
C GLY A 385 -3.19 16.97 12.76
N GLU A 386 -2.16 16.35 13.30
CA GLU A 386 -1.39 16.86 14.43
C GLU A 386 -0.60 18.13 14.06
N ALA A 387 -0.01 18.17 12.85
CA ALA A 387 0.65 19.38 12.33
C ALA A 387 -0.34 20.54 12.19
N ASP A 388 -1.53 20.28 11.65
CA ASP A 388 -2.56 21.30 11.46
C ASP A 388 -3.13 21.81 12.78
N ALA A 389 -3.28 20.95 13.78
CA ALA A 389 -3.68 21.34 15.14
C ALA A 389 -2.63 22.25 15.79
N MET A 390 -1.34 21.93 15.68
CA MET A 390 -0.24 22.78 16.16
C MET A 390 -0.22 24.14 15.46
N ILE A 391 -0.40 24.17 14.13
CA ILE A 391 -0.48 25.42 13.35
C ILE A 391 -1.65 26.29 13.84
N ALA A 392 -2.84 25.70 13.99
CA ALA A 392 -4.03 26.41 14.43
C ALA A 392 -3.84 27.01 15.82
N GLN A 393 -3.24 26.25 16.74
CA GLN A 393 -2.91 26.72 18.09
C GLN A 393 -1.93 27.91 18.05
N LEU A 394 -0.83 27.79 17.31
CA LEU A 394 0.16 28.86 17.20
C LEU A 394 -0.41 30.13 16.58
N ILE A 395 -1.27 30.02 15.57
CA ILE A 395 -1.98 31.14 14.97
C ILE A 395 -2.90 31.80 16.01
N HIS A 396 -3.69 31.01 16.73
CA HIS A 396 -4.60 31.48 17.77
C HIS A 396 -3.83 32.27 18.86
N ASP A 397 -2.78 31.66 19.41
CA ASP A 397 -1.99 32.23 20.52
C ASP A 397 -1.29 33.54 20.15
N ASN A 398 -0.90 33.71 18.87
CA ASN A 398 -0.24 34.93 18.37
C ASN A 398 -1.18 35.91 17.69
N SER A 399 -2.44 35.56 17.40
CA SER A 399 -3.46 36.46 16.84
C SER A 399 -4.27 37.18 17.91
N ALA A 400 -4.38 36.64 19.14
CA ALA A 400 -5.09 37.28 20.22
C ALA A 400 -4.43 38.60 20.64
N VAL A 401 -5.24 39.65 20.72
CA VAL A 401 -4.81 40.97 21.21
C VAL A 401 -4.57 40.87 22.73
N GLY A 402 -3.32 40.93 23.11
CA GLY A 402 -2.78 41.14 24.42
C GLY A 402 -3.63 40.74 25.62
N GLY A 403 -3.30 39.64 26.26
CA GLY A 403 -3.87 39.29 27.55
C GLY A 403 -3.77 37.85 27.91
N THR A 404 -2.55 37.32 28.05
CA THR A 404 -2.30 36.36 29.14
C THR A 404 -0.83 36.48 29.50
N THR A 405 -0.56 37.12 30.59
CA THR A 405 0.68 37.07 31.37
C THR A 405 1.09 35.61 31.52
N ALA A 406 2.26 35.28 31.00
CA ALA A 406 2.97 34.06 31.33
C ALA A 406 3.03 33.98 32.87
N THR A 407 2.29 33.02 33.41
CA THR A 407 2.56 32.54 34.75
C THR A 407 3.81 31.67 34.68
N ARG A 408 4.83 32.07 35.43
CA ARG A 408 6.14 31.43 35.60
C ARG A 408 6.05 29.96 36.02
#